data_aae2a1d5a5eaeee51d7827d34e872a22
#
_entry.id   aae2a1d5a5eaeee51d7827d34e872a22
#
_cell.length_a   1.000
_cell.length_b   1.000
_cell.length_c   1.000
_cell.angle_alpha   90.00
_cell.angle_beta   90.00
_cell.angle_gamma   90.00
#
_symmetry.space_group_name_H-M   'P 1'
#
loop_
_entity.id
_entity.type
_entity.pdbx_description
1 polymer ?
#
loop_
_entity_poly.entity_id
_entity_poly.type
_entity_poly.pdbx_seq_one_letter_code
_entity_poly.pdbx_strand_id
1 'polypeptide(L)'
;RDRSVSRGLGDVYKRQISEYGPQYVEDKYEVPYDIAKLMMPSILFYKMFMSKDKNKIIIAPEISLVDGILVEYVEKNAYTHTKHIFTDDIISSAKYYAGKYDVSHRHYTKIMEFGVNIMATLSKKFGLSKRHAVLLKVASIFADTGYYININDYSKYSYDIVKSNPIIGLSQKEHEVISLSLIHI
;
A
#
# COMPACT_ATOMS: atom_id res chain seq x y z
N ARG A 1 -1.19 31.06 10.64
CA ARG A 1 -1.33 32.18 9.67
C ARG A 1 -1.34 31.72 8.21
N ASP A 2 -0.92 30.49 7.89
CA ASP A 2 -0.78 29.98 6.51
C ASP A 2 -2.02 29.27 5.93
N ARG A 3 -3.06 29.01 6.73
CA ARG A 3 -4.24 28.27 6.27
C ARG A 3 -5.18 29.06 5.32
N SER A 4 -5.13 30.37 5.31
CA SER A 4 -5.97 31.21 4.45
C SER A 4 -5.37 31.40 3.06
N VAL A 5 -4.04 31.37 2.93
CA VAL A 5 -3.34 31.58 1.66
C VAL A 5 -3.53 30.41 0.72
N SER A 6 -3.44 29.17 1.20
CA SER A 6 -3.57 27.97 0.35
C SER A 6 -4.99 27.77 -0.23
N ARG A 7 -6.04 28.19 0.51
CA ARG A 7 -7.42 28.15 -0.01
C ARG A 7 -7.65 29.19 -1.10
N GLY A 8 -7.11 30.41 -0.92
CA GLY A 8 -7.22 31.48 -1.91
C GLY A 8 -6.51 31.14 -3.22
N LEU A 9 -5.29 30.56 -3.15
CA LEU A 9 -4.54 30.17 -4.34
C LEU A 9 -5.27 29.11 -5.18
N GLY A 10 -5.78 28.05 -4.56
CA GLY A 10 -6.53 27.00 -5.28
C GLY A 10 -7.79 27.51 -5.98
N ASP A 11 -8.50 28.46 -5.38
CA ASP A 11 -9.68 29.06 -5.99
C ASP A 11 -9.31 30.03 -7.12
N VAL A 12 -8.18 30.74 -7.03
CA VAL A 12 -7.64 31.59 -8.10
C VAL A 12 -7.25 30.76 -9.31
N TYR A 13 -6.50 29.68 -9.13
CA TYR A 13 -6.11 28.79 -10.23
C TYR A 13 -7.32 28.15 -10.90
N LYS A 14 -8.28 27.67 -10.11
CA LYS A 14 -9.53 27.12 -10.63
C LYS A 14 -10.27 28.13 -11.51
N ARG A 15 -10.38 29.40 -11.08
CA ARG A 15 -11.02 30.43 -11.82
C ARG A 15 -10.29 30.73 -13.12
N GLN A 16 -8.97 30.88 -13.09
CA GLN A 16 -8.15 31.11 -14.26
C GLN A 16 -8.25 29.98 -15.29
N ILE A 17 -8.17 28.72 -14.87
CA ILE A 17 -8.28 27.55 -15.77
C ILE A 17 -9.71 27.49 -16.37
N SER A 18 -10.74 27.83 -15.58
CA SER A 18 -12.12 27.84 -16.04
C SER A 18 -12.41 28.96 -17.06
N GLU A 19 -11.78 30.12 -16.92
CA GLU A 19 -11.96 31.26 -17.82
C GLU A 19 -11.15 31.14 -19.11
N TYR A 20 -9.90 30.67 -19.02
CA TYR A 20 -8.95 30.74 -20.15
C TYR A 20 -8.69 29.37 -20.82
N GLY A 21 -9.20 28.29 -20.26
CA GLY A 21 -9.10 26.96 -20.82
C GLY A 21 -7.69 26.30 -20.74
N PRO A 22 -7.55 25.08 -21.32
CA PRO A 22 -6.30 24.31 -21.24
C PRO A 22 -5.12 24.97 -21.94
N GLN A 23 -5.36 25.76 -23.01
CA GLN A 23 -4.30 26.45 -23.75
C GLN A 23 -3.52 27.41 -22.85
N TYR A 24 -4.21 28.16 -22.00
CA TYR A 24 -3.56 29.03 -21.03
C TYR A 24 -2.67 28.30 -20.04
N VAL A 25 -3.06 27.08 -19.66
CA VAL A 25 -2.27 26.24 -18.76
C VAL A 25 -0.99 25.75 -19.45
N GLU A 26 -1.11 25.32 -20.72
CA GLU A 26 0.01 24.91 -21.55
C GLU A 26 1.03 26.04 -21.67
N ASP A 27 0.60 27.23 -22.06
CA ASP A 27 1.47 28.38 -22.28
C ASP A 27 2.12 28.89 -20.98
N LYS A 28 1.38 28.90 -19.89
CA LYS A 28 1.82 29.46 -18.61
C LYS A 28 2.72 28.54 -17.81
N TYR A 29 2.48 27.23 -17.87
CA TYR A 29 3.17 26.23 -17.04
C TYR A 29 4.07 25.33 -17.86
N GLU A 30 4.20 25.57 -19.17
CA GLU A 30 5.04 24.80 -20.09
C GLU A 30 4.78 23.29 -20.03
N VAL A 31 3.50 22.92 -19.85
CA VAL A 31 3.07 21.51 -19.79
C VAL A 31 2.40 21.11 -21.10
N PRO A 32 2.55 19.86 -21.59
CA PRO A 32 1.87 19.41 -22.80
C PRO A 32 0.36 19.59 -22.71
N TYR A 33 -0.28 19.95 -23.82
CA TYR A 33 -1.72 20.19 -23.91
C TYR A 33 -2.56 19.05 -23.35
N ASP A 34 -2.13 17.80 -23.57
CA ASP A 34 -2.80 16.61 -23.05
C ASP A 34 -2.80 16.53 -21.51
N ILE A 35 -1.78 17.07 -20.86
CA ILE A 35 -1.70 17.22 -19.40
C ILE A 35 -2.54 18.43 -18.97
N ALA A 36 -2.43 19.56 -19.69
CA ALA A 36 -3.16 20.78 -19.37
C ALA A 36 -4.67 20.56 -19.31
N LYS A 37 -5.25 19.81 -20.25
CA LYS A 37 -6.70 19.50 -20.27
C LYS A 37 -7.16 18.63 -19.10
N LEU A 38 -6.26 17.83 -18.49
CA LEU A 38 -6.57 16.99 -17.33
C LEU A 38 -6.46 17.74 -16.00
N MET A 39 -5.86 18.93 -15.97
CA MET A 39 -5.67 19.67 -14.71
C MET A 39 -6.99 20.05 -14.03
N MET A 40 -8.00 20.52 -14.78
CA MET A 40 -9.27 20.90 -14.18
C MET A 40 -10.03 19.71 -13.56
N PRO A 41 -10.22 18.59 -14.28
CA PRO A 41 -10.79 17.37 -13.69
C PRO A 41 -10.02 16.89 -12.45
N SER A 42 -8.69 16.92 -12.49
CA SER A 42 -7.85 16.51 -11.35
C SER A 42 -8.05 17.42 -10.14
N ILE A 43 -8.07 18.74 -10.31
CA ILE A 43 -8.31 19.70 -9.22
C ILE A 43 -9.71 19.47 -8.61
N LEU A 44 -10.72 19.23 -9.42
CA LEU A 44 -12.08 18.97 -8.94
C LEU A 44 -12.15 17.66 -8.16
N PHE A 45 -11.46 16.62 -8.64
CA PHE A 45 -11.35 15.34 -7.98
C PHE A 45 -10.69 15.47 -6.60
N TYR A 46 -9.51 16.07 -6.52
CA TYR A 46 -8.85 16.33 -5.23
C TYR A 46 -9.69 17.17 -4.29
N LYS A 47 -10.36 18.23 -4.81
CA LYS A 47 -11.26 19.07 -4.01
C LYS A 47 -12.42 18.26 -3.41
N MET A 48 -12.98 17.32 -4.15
CA MET A 48 -14.06 16.45 -3.68
C MET A 48 -13.58 15.55 -2.51
N PHE A 49 -12.41 14.94 -2.63
CA PHE A 49 -11.84 14.14 -1.54
C PHE A 49 -11.48 14.98 -0.32
N MET A 50 -10.79 16.09 -0.53
CA MET A 50 -10.41 17.00 0.57
C MET A 50 -11.59 17.63 1.29
N SER A 51 -12.75 17.72 0.66
CA SER A 51 -13.95 18.26 1.33
C SER A 51 -14.51 17.33 2.40
N LYS A 52 -14.25 16.02 2.28
CA LYS A 52 -14.75 14.99 3.19
C LYS A 52 -13.84 14.76 4.39
N ASP A 53 -12.56 15.11 4.30
CA ASP A 53 -11.61 14.97 5.38
C ASP A 53 -11.38 16.30 6.12
N LYS A 54 -11.36 16.24 7.46
CA LYS A 54 -11.07 17.41 8.32
C LYS A 54 -9.57 17.68 8.42
N ASN A 55 -8.71 16.68 8.21
CA ASN A 55 -7.25 16.77 8.26
C ASN A 55 -6.64 16.97 6.87
N LYS A 56 -6.77 18.18 6.35
CA LYS A 56 -6.47 18.52 4.94
C LYS A 56 -4.97 18.73 4.70
N ILE A 57 -4.19 17.68 4.63
CA ILE A 57 -2.80 17.73 4.19
C ILE A 57 -2.68 16.88 2.93
N ILE A 58 -2.21 17.49 1.84
CA ILE A 58 -1.77 16.77 0.63
C ILE A 58 -0.24 16.80 0.64
N ILE A 59 0.37 15.64 0.59
CA ILE A 59 1.80 15.48 0.39
C ILE A 59 2.03 15.14 -1.08
N ALA A 60 2.71 16.02 -1.80
CA ALA A 60 3.16 15.77 -3.17
C ALA A 60 4.67 15.52 -3.12
N PRO A 61 5.11 14.27 -3.14
CA PRO A 61 6.54 13.94 -2.94
C PRO A 61 7.42 14.21 -4.18
N GLU A 62 6.84 14.66 -5.29
CA GLU A 62 7.54 14.90 -6.57
C GLU A 62 8.36 13.68 -7.04
N ILE A 63 7.85 12.48 -6.79
CA ILE A 63 8.49 11.20 -7.13
C ILE A 63 7.73 10.56 -8.28
N SER A 64 8.45 10.12 -9.30
CA SER A 64 7.94 9.36 -10.43
C SER A 64 8.13 7.86 -10.25
N LEU A 65 7.44 7.06 -11.09
CA LEU A 65 7.68 5.61 -11.17
C LEU A 65 9.14 5.29 -11.53
N VAL A 66 9.75 6.13 -12.37
CA VAL A 66 11.14 5.98 -12.79
C VAL A 66 12.08 6.13 -11.60
N ASP A 67 11.83 7.11 -10.72
CA ASP A 67 12.64 7.31 -9.51
C ASP A 67 12.56 6.08 -8.60
N GLY A 68 11.38 5.48 -8.45
CA GLY A 68 11.20 4.24 -7.69
C GLY A 68 12.01 3.07 -8.26
N ILE A 69 12.00 2.90 -9.60
CA ILE A 69 12.78 1.86 -10.28
C ILE A 69 14.29 2.12 -10.14
N LEU A 70 14.72 3.38 -10.25
CA LEU A 70 16.12 3.75 -10.07
C LEU A 70 16.61 3.50 -8.65
N VAL A 71 15.82 3.85 -7.64
CA VAL A 71 16.14 3.55 -6.24
C VAL A 71 16.28 2.05 -6.03
N GLU A 72 15.36 1.24 -6.52
CA GLU A 72 15.45 -0.22 -6.41
C GLU A 72 16.70 -0.78 -7.10
N TYR A 73 17.04 -0.27 -8.28
CA TYR A 73 18.24 -0.67 -9.01
C TYR A 73 19.52 -0.30 -8.25
N VAL A 74 19.60 0.92 -7.71
CA VAL A 74 20.74 1.39 -6.92
C VAL A 74 20.89 0.58 -5.63
N GLU A 75 19.81 0.30 -4.92
CA GLU A 75 19.83 -0.52 -3.69
C GLU A 75 20.29 -1.96 -3.94
N LYS A 76 19.99 -2.52 -5.12
CA LYS A 76 20.43 -3.86 -5.50
C LYS A 76 21.90 -3.94 -5.89
N ASN A 77 22.43 -2.86 -6.51
CA ASN A 77 23.74 -2.88 -7.16
C ASN A 77 24.80 -2.01 -6.48
N ALA A 78 24.42 -1.11 -5.58
CA ALA A 78 25.33 -0.25 -4.85
C ALA A 78 25.35 -0.58 -3.34
N TYR A 79 26.53 -0.40 -2.71
CA TYR A 79 26.67 -0.46 -1.26
C TYR A 79 26.14 0.85 -0.65
N THR A 80 24.82 0.96 -0.56
CA THR A 80 24.16 2.09 0.11
C THR A 80 23.89 1.76 1.57
N HIS A 81 24.18 2.71 2.47
CA HIS A 81 23.96 2.55 3.91
C HIS A 81 22.46 2.58 4.33
N THR A 82 21.57 2.98 3.43
CA THR A 82 20.12 3.08 3.66
C THR A 82 19.38 2.15 2.72
N LYS A 83 19.31 0.86 3.08
CA LYS A 83 18.40 -0.07 2.38
C LYS A 83 17.00 0.06 2.96
N HIS A 84 16.05 0.43 2.14
CA HIS A 84 14.64 0.36 2.52
C HIS A 84 14.23 -1.11 2.73
N ILE A 85 13.63 -1.40 3.89
CA ILE A 85 13.24 -2.77 4.23
C ILE A 85 11.79 -2.99 3.77
N PHE A 86 11.59 -3.27 2.48
CA PHE A 86 10.27 -3.58 1.92
C PHE A 86 9.49 -4.65 2.67
N THR A 87 10.16 -5.51 3.43
CA THR A 87 9.53 -6.50 4.29
C THR A 87 8.62 -5.86 5.33
N ASP A 88 9.04 -4.74 5.92
CA ASP A 88 8.26 -4.05 6.94
C ASP A 88 7.02 -3.39 6.35
N ASP A 89 7.08 -2.94 5.09
CA ASP A 89 5.93 -2.40 4.37
C ASP A 89 4.89 -3.49 4.08
N ILE A 90 5.34 -4.68 3.65
CA ILE A 90 4.48 -5.84 3.43
C ILE A 90 3.75 -6.22 4.72
N ILE A 91 4.48 -6.32 5.82
CA ILE A 91 3.92 -6.67 7.13
C ILE A 91 2.95 -5.58 7.62
N SER A 92 3.28 -4.31 7.45
CA SER A 92 2.43 -3.18 7.82
C SER A 92 1.14 -3.15 7.01
N SER A 93 1.23 -3.40 5.69
CA SER A 93 0.08 -3.54 4.80
C SER A 93 -0.81 -4.71 5.23
N ALA A 94 -0.23 -5.88 5.53
CA ALA A 94 -0.98 -7.04 6.02
C ALA A 94 -1.71 -6.73 7.34
N LYS A 95 -1.04 -6.10 8.29
CA LYS A 95 -1.65 -5.68 9.58
C LYS A 95 -2.78 -4.69 9.38
N TYR A 96 -2.64 -3.74 8.46
CA TYR A 96 -3.69 -2.78 8.13
C TYR A 96 -4.96 -3.47 7.62
N TYR A 97 -4.81 -4.44 6.69
CA TYR A 97 -5.97 -5.18 6.19
C TYR A 97 -6.58 -6.08 7.26
N ALA A 98 -5.77 -6.83 8.00
CA ALA A 98 -6.26 -7.70 9.08
C ALA A 98 -6.98 -6.91 10.20
N GLY A 99 -6.51 -5.69 10.49
CA GLY A 99 -7.14 -4.80 11.47
C GLY A 99 -8.58 -4.42 11.16
N LYS A 100 -9.02 -4.53 9.89
CA LYS A 100 -10.42 -4.31 9.49
C LYS A 100 -11.35 -5.44 9.95
N TYR A 101 -10.80 -6.58 10.33
CA TYR A 101 -11.51 -7.80 10.72
C TYR A 101 -11.33 -8.12 12.20
N ASP A 102 -11.06 -7.13 13.03
CA ASP A 102 -10.94 -7.21 14.50
C ASP A 102 -10.03 -8.35 15.00
N VAL A 103 -8.93 -8.61 14.27
CA VAL A 103 -7.99 -9.67 14.64
C VAL A 103 -7.12 -9.20 15.81
N SER A 104 -7.07 -10.01 16.87
CA SER A 104 -6.26 -9.73 18.05
C SER A 104 -4.77 -9.68 17.72
N HIS A 105 -4.15 -8.50 17.90
CA HIS A 105 -2.71 -8.29 17.72
C HIS A 105 -1.88 -9.28 18.52
N ARG A 106 -2.27 -9.56 19.75
CA ARG A 106 -1.56 -10.50 20.63
C ARG A 106 -1.60 -11.93 20.10
N HIS A 107 -2.69 -12.32 19.45
CA HIS A 107 -2.86 -13.68 18.95
C HIS A 107 -2.00 -13.94 17.72
N TYR A 108 -2.14 -13.14 16.68
CA TYR A 108 -1.34 -13.36 15.47
C TYR A 108 0.17 -13.16 15.70
N THR A 109 0.58 -12.32 16.65
CA THR A 109 1.99 -12.16 17.02
C THR A 109 2.56 -13.47 17.55
N LYS A 110 1.82 -14.19 18.41
CA LYS A 110 2.25 -15.49 18.92
C LYS A 110 2.31 -16.55 17.82
N ILE A 111 1.29 -16.62 16.96
CA ILE A 111 1.30 -17.56 15.82
C ILE A 111 2.53 -17.30 14.94
N MET A 112 2.80 -16.03 14.65
CA MET A 112 3.94 -15.61 13.84
C MET A 112 5.29 -16.01 14.49
N GLU A 113 5.44 -15.81 15.80
CA GLU A 113 6.65 -16.19 16.54
C GLU A 113 6.87 -17.70 16.50
N PHE A 114 5.85 -18.50 16.79
CA PHE A 114 5.93 -19.97 16.71
C PHE A 114 6.24 -20.44 15.29
N GLY A 115 5.56 -19.92 14.29
CA GLY A 115 5.78 -20.27 12.90
C GLY A 115 7.20 -19.98 12.43
N VAL A 116 7.74 -18.80 12.77
CA VAL A 116 9.11 -18.42 12.42
C VAL A 116 10.14 -19.32 13.13
N ASN A 117 9.93 -19.67 14.39
CA ASN A 117 10.82 -20.57 15.13
C ASN A 117 10.84 -21.98 14.53
N ILE A 118 9.66 -22.53 14.18
CA ILE A 118 9.57 -23.84 13.50
C ILE A 118 10.26 -23.76 12.14
N MET A 119 10.00 -22.71 11.37
CA MET A 119 10.62 -22.52 10.08
C MET A 119 12.14 -22.41 10.17
N ALA A 120 12.68 -21.70 11.17
CA ALA A 120 14.12 -21.59 11.37
C ALA A 120 14.79 -22.97 11.52
N THR A 121 14.14 -23.89 12.24
CA THR A 121 14.61 -25.27 12.42
C THR A 121 14.56 -26.07 11.12
N LEU A 122 13.50 -25.87 10.32
CA LEU A 122 13.25 -26.62 9.10
C LEU A 122 13.94 -26.03 7.86
N SER A 123 14.40 -24.78 7.95
CA SER A 123 14.89 -24.01 6.80
C SER A 123 16.01 -24.69 6.02
N LYS A 124 16.97 -25.29 6.72
CA LYS A 124 18.09 -26.03 6.10
C LYS A 124 17.63 -27.29 5.37
N LYS A 125 16.66 -28.01 5.94
CA LYS A 125 16.16 -29.28 5.38
C LYS A 125 15.32 -29.05 4.12
N PHE A 126 14.54 -27.98 4.10
CA PHE A 126 13.58 -27.71 3.01
C PHE A 126 14.01 -26.55 2.09
N GLY A 127 15.21 -26.01 2.25
CA GLY A 127 15.70 -24.91 1.41
C GLY A 127 14.89 -23.61 1.53
N LEU A 128 14.32 -23.35 2.72
CA LEU A 128 13.47 -22.18 2.92
C LEU A 128 14.30 -20.89 3.03
N SER A 129 13.93 -19.88 2.28
CA SER A 129 14.60 -18.57 2.24
C SER A 129 14.00 -17.57 3.22
N LYS A 130 14.67 -16.43 3.40
CA LYS A 130 14.12 -15.28 4.16
C LYS A 130 12.78 -14.80 3.59
N ARG A 131 12.58 -14.91 2.28
CA ARG A 131 11.32 -14.54 1.64
C ARG A 131 10.15 -15.43 2.09
N HIS A 132 10.38 -16.75 2.24
CA HIS A 132 9.37 -17.66 2.79
C HIS A 132 8.97 -17.27 4.22
N ALA A 133 9.92 -16.75 5.03
CA ALA A 133 9.60 -16.27 6.38
C ALA A 133 8.66 -15.05 6.34
N VAL A 134 8.80 -14.17 5.34
CA VAL A 134 7.88 -13.05 5.14
C VAL A 134 6.48 -13.56 4.80
N LEU A 135 6.38 -14.51 3.87
CA LEU A 135 5.09 -15.10 3.48
C LEU A 135 4.39 -15.78 4.67
N LEU A 136 5.15 -16.52 5.48
CA LEU A 136 4.64 -17.14 6.69
C LEU A 136 4.12 -16.11 7.70
N LYS A 137 4.84 -15.01 7.91
CA LYS A 137 4.40 -13.92 8.77
C LYS A 137 3.09 -13.31 8.29
N VAL A 138 2.96 -13.07 6.99
CA VAL A 138 1.72 -12.55 6.40
C VAL A 138 0.58 -13.54 6.59
N ALA A 139 0.78 -14.82 6.29
CA ALA A 139 -0.23 -15.86 6.52
C ALA A 139 -0.68 -15.91 7.98
N SER A 140 0.27 -15.81 8.94
CA SER A 140 -0.04 -15.79 10.37
C SER A 140 -0.91 -14.60 10.78
N ILE A 141 -0.73 -13.43 10.15
CA ILE A 141 -1.54 -12.23 10.42
C ILE A 141 -3.00 -12.45 9.97
N PHE A 142 -3.20 -13.18 8.88
CA PHE A 142 -4.54 -13.42 8.31
C PHE A 142 -5.19 -14.72 8.79
N ALA A 143 -4.52 -15.56 9.56
CA ALA A 143 -5.00 -16.89 9.94
C ALA A 143 -6.42 -16.86 10.50
N ASP A 144 -6.72 -15.88 11.34
CA ASP A 144 -7.99 -15.79 12.08
C ASP A 144 -8.94 -14.71 11.54
N THR A 145 -8.63 -14.05 10.43
CA THR A 145 -9.49 -12.98 9.90
C THR A 145 -10.88 -13.46 9.54
N GLY A 146 -11.03 -14.71 9.14
CA GLY A 146 -12.31 -15.32 8.79
C GLY A 146 -13.27 -15.48 9.96
N TYR A 147 -12.79 -15.52 11.21
CA TYR A 147 -13.66 -15.58 12.40
C TYR A 147 -14.60 -14.39 12.50
N TYR A 148 -14.20 -13.24 11.96
CA TYR A 148 -15.06 -12.05 11.89
C TYR A 148 -16.34 -12.30 11.09
N ILE A 149 -16.28 -13.21 10.10
CA ILE A 149 -17.41 -13.52 9.22
C ILE A 149 -18.18 -14.76 9.75
N ASN A 150 -17.47 -15.88 9.99
CA ASN A 150 -18.08 -17.11 10.44
C ASN A 150 -17.04 -18.00 11.15
N ILE A 151 -17.37 -18.44 12.36
CA ILE A 151 -16.52 -19.30 13.18
C ILE A 151 -16.34 -20.70 12.56
N ASN A 152 -17.38 -21.25 11.93
CA ASN A 152 -17.35 -22.64 11.44
C ASN A 152 -16.48 -22.80 10.18
N ASP A 153 -16.46 -21.78 9.31
CA ASP A 153 -15.76 -21.80 8.02
C ASP A 153 -14.66 -20.74 7.95
N TYR A 154 -14.07 -20.35 9.07
CA TYR A 154 -13.14 -19.24 9.16
C TYR A 154 -11.95 -19.36 8.19
N SER A 155 -11.42 -20.55 7.96
CA SER A 155 -10.32 -20.79 7.04
C SER A 155 -10.65 -20.36 5.61
N LYS A 156 -11.87 -20.71 5.14
CA LYS A 156 -12.36 -20.33 3.84
C LYS A 156 -12.53 -18.81 3.73
N TYR A 157 -13.09 -18.18 4.75
CA TYR A 157 -13.27 -16.73 4.78
C TYR A 157 -11.93 -15.99 4.89
N SER A 158 -10.96 -16.52 5.63
CA SER A 158 -9.58 -15.97 5.64
C SER A 158 -8.94 -16.03 4.25
N TYR A 159 -9.12 -17.13 3.53
CA TYR A 159 -8.70 -17.25 2.13
C TYR A 159 -9.37 -16.19 1.25
N ASP A 160 -10.69 -16.05 1.30
CA ASP A 160 -11.43 -15.09 0.47
C ASP A 160 -11.03 -13.64 0.77
N ILE A 161 -10.79 -13.31 2.05
CA ILE A 161 -10.31 -12.00 2.50
C ILE A 161 -8.96 -11.69 1.88
N VAL A 162 -7.98 -12.60 1.99
CA VAL A 162 -6.65 -12.38 1.42
C VAL A 162 -6.74 -12.28 -0.09
N LYS A 163 -7.45 -13.20 -0.75
CA LYS A 163 -7.61 -13.23 -2.21
C LYS A 163 -8.19 -11.92 -2.77
N SER A 164 -9.09 -11.28 -2.03
CA SER A 164 -9.75 -10.04 -2.43
C SER A 164 -8.97 -8.77 -2.11
N ASN A 165 -7.91 -8.86 -1.28
CA ASN A 165 -7.14 -7.71 -0.82
C ASN A 165 -5.66 -7.85 -1.23
N PRO A 166 -5.24 -7.29 -2.38
CA PRO A 166 -3.85 -7.37 -2.82
C PRO A 166 -2.93 -6.65 -1.84
N ILE A 167 -1.90 -7.36 -1.38
CA ILE A 167 -0.91 -6.83 -0.44
C ILE A 167 0.25 -6.27 -1.24
N ILE A 168 0.54 -4.98 -1.06
CA ILE A 168 1.64 -4.29 -1.75
C ILE A 168 2.98 -4.97 -1.41
N GLY A 169 3.80 -5.21 -2.43
CA GLY A 169 5.11 -5.84 -2.29
C GLY A 169 5.11 -7.37 -2.38
N LEU A 170 3.95 -8.01 -2.59
CA LEU A 170 3.83 -9.43 -2.93
C LEU A 170 3.56 -9.61 -4.42
N SER A 171 4.20 -10.60 -5.04
CA SER A 171 3.84 -11.03 -6.38
C SER A 171 2.52 -11.81 -6.35
N GLN A 172 1.86 -11.93 -7.51
CA GLN A 172 0.60 -12.69 -7.62
C GLN A 172 0.74 -14.15 -7.16
N LYS A 173 1.87 -14.80 -7.49
CA LYS A 173 2.15 -16.18 -7.03
C LYS A 173 2.31 -16.28 -5.52
N GLU A 174 3.01 -15.34 -4.91
CA GLU A 174 3.17 -15.31 -3.44
C GLU A 174 1.84 -15.06 -2.73
N HIS A 175 1.04 -14.18 -3.29
CA HIS A 175 -0.31 -13.88 -2.78
C HIS A 175 -1.22 -15.11 -2.85
N GLU A 176 -1.14 -15.89 -3.95
CA GLU A 176 -1.86 -17.14 -4.11
C GLU A 176 -1.39 -18.20 -3.10
N VAL A 177 -0.06 -18.34 -2.89
CA VAL A 177 0.50 -19.26 -1.89
C VAL A 177 -0.01 -18.92 -0.48
N ILE A 178 -0.01 -17.64 -0.10
CA ILE A 178 -0.54 -17.21 1.20
C ILE A 178 -2.02 -17.54 1.30
N SER A 179 -2.82 -17.21 0.29
CA SER A 179 -4.25 -17.47 0.31
C SER A 179 -4.54 -18.97 0.48
N LEU A 180 -3.90 -19.82 -0.30
CA LEU A 180 -4.09 -21.27 -0.23
C LEU A 180 -3.62 -21.86 1.11
N SER A 181 -2.56 -21.31 1.72
CA SER A 181 -2.11 -21.78 3.02
C SER A 181 -3.14 -21.64 4.12
N LEU A 182 -4.06 -20.66 4.01
CA LEU A 182 -5.12 -20.40 4.99
C LEU A 182 -6.26 -21.41 4.93
N ILE A 183 -6.46 -22.11 3.82
CA ILE A 183 -7.47 -23.18 3.72
C ILE A 183 -6.98 -24.47 4.39
N HIS A 184 -5.66 -24.69 4.42
CA HIS A 184 -5.06 -25.93 4.92
C HIS A 184 -4.67 -25.87 6.40
N ILE A 185 -5.07 -24.84 7.10
CA ILE A 185 -4.81 -24.71 8.55
C ILE A 185 -5.80 -25.54 9.36
#